data_deff1f9c1007a6be4d7c0947589988e9
#
_entry.id   deff1f9c1007a6be4d7c0947589988e9
#
_cell.length_a   1.000
_cell.length_b   1.000
_cell.length_c   1.000
_cell.angle_alpha   90.00
_cell.angle_beta   90.00
_cell.angle_gamma   90.00
#
_symmetry.space_group_name_H-M   'P 1'
#
loop_
_entity.id
_entity.type
_entity.pdbx_description
1 polymer ?
#
loop_
_entity_poly.entity_id
_entity_poly.type
_entity_poly.pdbx_seq_one_letter_code
_entity_poly.pdbx_strand_id
1 'polypeptide(L)'
;AFAGALAVTTTSGPGVCLKSEAMNLAVIGELPLVIVNVQRGGPSTGLPTKSEQTDLLQALYGRNGESPMPVIAATSPTNCFDAAYMACKIALEHMTPVVLLTDAFVANGSAAWKLPNLNEYPAINPPYVTPDMAGNWTPYQRNEETGARYWAIPGTEGFMHRIGGLEKSNETGAISTEPENHNKMVHLRQTKVDKIADYIPELEVLGDEDADLLIVGWGGTYGHLRLAMDFMRDHGKKVAFAHFQYINPLPKNTADVLRKYKKIVVAEQNL
;
A
#
# COMPACT_ATOMS: atom_id res chain seq x y z
N ALA A 1 0.47 -8.83 -14.73
CA ALA A 1 0.53 -7.36 -14.78
C ALA A 1 1.01 -6.84 -16.12
N PHE A 2 2.22 -7.21 -16.58
CA PHE A 2 2.79 -6.64 -17.82
C PHE A 2 1.85 -6.74 -19.04
N ALA A 3 1.12 -7.82 -19.17
CA ALA A 3 0.17 -8.07 -20.29
C ALA A 3 -1.18 -7.32 -20.18
N GLY A 4 -1.31 -6.35 -19.30
CA GLY A 4 -2.52 -5.53 -19.19
C GLY A 4 -3.56 -6.04 -18.19
N ALA A 5 -3.27 -7.08 -17.42
CA ALA A 5 -4.17 -7.61 -16.39
C ALA A 5 -3.76 -7.14 -15.00
N LEU A 6 -4.72 -6.89 -14.11
CA LEU A 6 -4.45 -6.78 -12.69
C LEU A 6 -3.94 -8.13 -12.16
N ALA A 7 -2.75 -8.13 -11.60
CA ALA A 7 -2.19 -9.31 -10.95
C ALA A 7 -2.36 -9.22 -9.43
N VAL A 8 -2.85 -10.29 -8.83
CA VAL A 8 -3.00 -10.42 -7.37
C VAL A 8 -2.38 -11.75 -6.93
N THR A 9 -1.63 -11.73 -5.85
CA THR A 9 -1.12 -12.95 -5.20
C THR A 9 -1.37 -12.90 -3.70
N THR A 10 -1.79 -14.00 -3.13
CA THR A 10 -2.05 -14.15 -1.69
C THR A 10 -1.04 -15.09 -1.08
N THR A 11 -0.53 -14.75 0.10
CA THR A 11 0.47 -15.55 0.81
C THR A 11 0.53 -15.16 2.30
N SER A 12 1.55 -15.65 3.00
CA SER A 12 1.93 -15.26 4.36
C SER A 12 3.40 -14.83 4.39
N GLY A 13 3.92 -14.41 5.54
CA GLY A 13 5.28 -13.90 5.68
C GLY A 13 6.37 -14.71 4.96
N PRO A 14 6.47 -16.04 5.15
CA PRO A 14 7.44 -16.85 4.42
C PRO A 14 7.30 -16.77 2.89
N GLY A 15 6.06 -16.74 2.39
CA GLY A 15 5.82 -16.63 0.96
C GLY A 15 6.15 -15.24 0.40
N VAL A 16 6.01 -14.17 1.20
CA VAL A 16 6.48 -12.83 0.84
C VAL A 16 8.00 -12.83 0.73
N CYS A 17 8.72 -13.44 1.67
CA CYS A 17 10.18 -13.61 1.58
C CYS A 17 10.61 -14.26 0.25
N LEU A 18 9.92 -15.31 -0.18
CA LEU A 18 10.21 -16.01 -1.44
C LEU A 18 9.85 -15.19 -2.69
N LYS A 19 9.06 -14.14 -2.55
CA LYS A 19 8.63 -13.26 -3.66
C LYS A 19 9.40 -11.93 -3.71
N SER A 20 10.37 -11.69 -2.82
CA SER A 20 11.06 -10.40 -2.70
C SER A 20 11.66 -9.94 -4.03
N GLU A 21 12.26 -10.84 -4.81
CA GLU A 21 12.80 -10.49 -6.14
C GLU A 21 11.70 -10.13 -7.12
N ALA A 22 10.64 -10.91 -7.20
CA ALA A 22 9.52 -10.62 -8.10
C ALA A 22 8.82 -9.30 -7.74
N MET A 23 8.76 -8.93 -6.47
CA MET A 23 8.27 -7.63 -6.00
C MET A 23 9.19 -6.50 -6.49
N ASN A 24 10.52 -6.68 -6.38
CA ASN A 24 11.50 -5.73 -6.90
C ASN A 24 11.42 -5.58 -8.43
N LEU A 25 11.23 -6.68 -9.14
CA LEU A 25 10.99 -6.64 -10.58
C LEU A 25 9.74 -5.80 -10.90
N ALA A 26 8.66 -5.94 -10.12
CA ALA A 26 7.47 -5.12 -10.30
C ALA A 26 7.72 -3.63 -9.96
N VAL A 27 8.55 -3.33 -8.96
CA VAL A 27 8.93 -1.93 -8.64
C VAL A 27 9.75 -1.31 -9.75
N ILE A 28 10.82 -1.97 -10.22
CA ILE A 28 11.68 -1.40 -11.27
C ILE A 28 11.00 -1.36 -12.63
N GLY A 29 10.13 -2.33 -12.92
CA GLY A 29 9.30 -2.34 -14.12
C GLY A 29 8.07 -1.44 -14.04
N GLU A 30 7.79 -0.90 -12.86
CA GLU A 30 6.59 -0.09 -12.56
C GLU A 30 5.32 -0.79 -13.03
N LEU A 31 5.07 -1.96 -12.49
CA LEU A 31 3.96 -2.84 -12.86
C LEU A 31 2.92 -2.92 -11.74
N PRO A 32 1.62 -2.86 -12.06
CA PRO A 32 0.55 -3.02 -11.07
C PRO A 32 0.51 -4.47 -10.57
N LEU A 33 0.63 -4.65 -9.25
CA LEU A 33 0.58 -5.95 -8.60
C LEU A 33 0.06 -5.76 -7.17
N VAL A 34 -0.87 -6.59 -6.72
CA VAL A 34 -1.30 -6.61 -5.32
C VAL A 34 -0.77 -7.87 -4.65
N ILE A 35 -0.05 -7.70 -3.55
CA ILE A 35 0.45 -8.78 -2.71
C ILE A 35 -0.32 -8.77 -1.39
N VAL A 36 -1.20 -9.73 -1.19
CA VAL A 36 -1.93 -9.90 0.07
C VAL A 36 -1.08 -10.78 0.99
N ASN A 37 -0.60 -10.21 2.08
CA ASN A 37 0.15 -10.91 3.12
C ASN A 37 -0.76 -11.15 4.34
N VAL A 38 -1.17 -12.40 4.52
CA VAL A 38 -1.91 -12.84 5.70
C VAL A 38 -0.90 -13.18 6.80
N GLN A 39 -0.62 -12.21 7.66
CA GLN A 39 0.39 -12.32 8.71
C GLN A 39 -0.01 -13.36 9.78
N ARG A 40 0.97 -14.02 10.34
CA ARG A 40 0.82 -14.92 11.47
C ARG A 40 2.11 -14.98 12.27
N GLY A 41 2.06 -15.56 13.47
CA GLY A 41 3.22 -15.75 14.30
C GLY A 41 4.38 -16.42 13.58
N GLY A 42 5.54 -15.76 13.58
CA GLY A 42 6.79 -16.20 12.99
C GLY A 42 7.76 -16.75 14.03
N PRO A 43 9.06 -16.91 13.69
CA PRO A 43 9.65 -16.82 12.34
C PRO A 43 9.41 -18.07 11.49
N SER A 44 9.78 -18.02 10.19
CA SER A 44 9.59 -19.08 9.18
C SER A 44 8.10 -19.45 9.06
N THR A 45 7.74 -20.73 9.03
CA THR A 45 6.34 -21.19 8.99
C THR A 45 5.59 -20.91 10.29
N GLY A 46 6.30 -20.67 11.37
CA GLY A 46 5.80 -20.15 12.64
C GLY A 46 4.63 -20.90 13.24
N LEU A 47 3.64 -20.12 13.67
CA LEU A 47 2.44 -20.61 14.35
C LEU A 47 1.22 -20.47 13.42
N PRO A 48 0.82 -21.50 12.67
CA PRO A 48 -0.36 -21.44 11.80
C PRO A 48 -1.61 -20.99 12.58
N THR A 49 -2.39 -20.10 11.96
CA THR A 49 -3.64 -19.53 12.51
C THR A 49 -3.49 -18.68 13.78
N LYS A 50 -2.27 -18.40 14.25
CA LYS A 50 -2.04 -17.52 15.40
C LYS A 50 -1.77 -16.10 14.95
N SER A 51 -2.50 -15.15 15.54
CA SER A 51 -2.49 -13.75 15.13
C SER A 51 -1.24 -13.05 15.63
N GLU A 52 -0.48 -12.49 14.70
CA GLU A 52 0.59 -11.52 14.93
C GLU A 52 0.65 -10.56 13.74
N GLN A 53 1.22 -9.37 13.95
CA GLN A 53 1.45 -8.35 12.91
C GLN A 53 2.95 -8.06 12.79
N THR A 54 3.77 -9.10 12.61
CA THR A 54 5.24 -9.03 12.67
C THR A 54 5.90 -8.77 11.33
N ASP A 55 5.15 -8.72 10.23
CA ASP A 55 5.70 -8.59 8.87
C ASP A 55 5.75 -7.13 8.37
N LEU A 56 5.45 -6.13 9.22
CA LEU A 56 5.40 -4.73 8.81
C LEU A 56 6.74 -4.25 8.25
N LEU A 57 7.84 -4.47 8.98
CA LEU A 57 9.16 -4.04 8.52
C LEU A 57 9.61 -4.79 7.26
N GLN A 58 9.23 -6.05 7.11
CA GLN A 58 9.43 -6.79 5.87
C GLN A 58 8.67 -6.16 4.70
N ALA A 59 7.39 -5.79 4.90
CA ALA A 59 6.58 -5.14 3.88
C ALA A 59 7.15 -3.77 3.47
N LEU A 60 7.70 -3.02 4.42
CA LEU A 60 8.28 -1.71 4.16
C LEU A 60 9.69 -1.80 3.55
N TYR A 61 10.57 -2.66 4.10
CA TYR A 61 12.01 -2.62 3.84
C TYR A 61 12.64 -3.97 3.45
N GLY A 62 11.89 -5.07 3.44
CA GLY A 62 12.41 -6.43 3.28
C GLY A 62 12.80 -6.82 1.86
N ARG A 63 13.39 -5.90 1.08
CA ARG A 63 13.83 -6.13 -0.31
C ARG A 63 15.23 -5.55 -0.51
N ASN A 64 15.88 -5.90 -1.64
CA ASN A 64 17.15 -5.28 -2.01
C ASN A 64 16.94 -3.93 -2.73
N GLY A 65 17.88 -3.02 -2.55
CA GLY A 65 17.87 -1.68 -3.13
C GLY A 65 16.75 -0.78 -2.58
N GLU A 66 16.64 0.40 -3.14
CA GLU A 66 15.56 1.35 -2.86
C GLU A 66 14.30 0.93 -3.62
N SER A 67 13.42 0.23 -2.91
CA SER A 67 12.23 -0.41 -3.46
C SER A 67 10.97 0.06 -2.75
N PRO A 68 10.53 1.32 -2.96
CA PRO A 68 9.36 1.87 -2.31
C PRO A 68 8.09 1.21 -2.83
N MET A 69 7.22 0.85 -1.90
CA MET A 69 5.90 0.28 -2.21
C MET A 69 4.84 0.82 -1.24
N PRO A 70 3.63 1.10 -1.73
CA PRO A 70 2.49 1.33 -0.85
C PRO A 70 2.20 0.11 0.01
N VAL A 71 1.87 0.37 1.29
CA VAL A 71 1.46 -0.64 2.26
C VAL A 71 0.14 -0.23 2.88
N ILE A 72 -0.86 -1.08 2.74
CA ILE A 72 -2.21 -0.92 3.29
C ILE A 72 -2.47 -2.07 4.26
N ALA A 73 -3.20 -1.83 5.34
CA ALA A 73 -3.58 -2.85 6.31
C ALA A 73 -5.10 -2.93 6.45
N ALA A 74 -5.67 -4.13 6.29
CA ALA A 74 -7.08 -4.37 6.58
C ALA A 74 -7.33 -4.33 8.10
N THR A 75 -8.45 -3.76 8.51
CA THR A 75 -8.76 -3.46 9.91
C THR A 75 -9.72 -4.48 10.56
N SER A 76 -10.50 -5.15 9.74
CA SER A 76 -11.52 -6.11 10.17
C SER A 76 -11.92 -7.04 9.01
N PRO A 77 -12.62 -8.16 9.27
CA PRO A 77 -13.16 -9.00 8.21
C PRO A 77 -14.07 -8.22 7.24
N THR A 78 -14.86 -7.28 7.74
CA THR A 78 -15.77 -6.47 6.93
C THR A 78 -15.06 -5.41 6.08
N ASN A 79 -13.88 -4.95 6.50
CA ASN A 79 -13.07 -3.96 5.77
C ASN A 79 -12.19 -4.59 4.69
N CYS A 80 -12.03 -5.91 4.66
CA CYS A 80 -11.14 -6.58 3.71
C CYS A 80 -11.46 -6.27 2.25
N PHE A 81 -12.75 -6.14 1.91
CA PHE A 81 -13.15 -5.82 0.54
C PHE A 81 -12.73 -4.40 0.16
N ASP A 82 -12.99 -3.42 1.03
CA ASP A 82 -12.64 -2.02 0.78
C ASP A 82 -11.11 -1.85 0.67
N ALA A 83 -10.36 -2.47 1.59
CA ALA A 83 -8.90 -2.45 1.57
C ALA A 83 -8.33 -3.10 0.29
N ALA A 84 -8.89 -4.22 -0.15
CA ALA A 84 -8.48 -4.88 -1.39
C ALA A 84 -8.83 -4.03 -2.63
N TYR A 85 -10.01 -3.41 -2.65
CA TYR A 85 -10.41 -2.51 -3.73
C TYR A 85 -9.44 -1.32 -3.85
N MET A 86 -9.12 -0.68 -2.72
CA MET A 86 -8.19 0.44 -2.71
C MET A 86 -6.76 0.03 -3.07
N ALA A 87 -6.32 -1.16 -2.64
CA ALA A 87 -5.03 -1.69 -3.07
C ALA A 87 -4.96 -1.90 -4.59
N CYS A 88 -6.01 -2.43 -5.19
CA CYS A 88 -6.12 -2.59 -6.64
C CYS A 88 -6.14 -1.24 -7.37
N LYS A 89 -6.92 -0.28 -6.85
CA LYS A 89 -7.00 1.07 -7.41
C LYS A 89 -5.62 1.75 -7.40
N ILE A 90 -4.95 1.76 -6.27
CA ILE A 90 -3.61 2.36 -6.14
C ILE A 90 -2.62 1.65 -7.06
N ALA A 91 -2.62 0.32 -7.11
CA ALA A 91 -1.70 -0.42 -7.97
C ALA A 91 -1.87 -0.05 -9.45
N LEU A 92 -3.10 0.02 -9.93
CA LEU A 92 -3.41 0.29 -11.33
C LEU A 92 -3.19 1.76 -11.72
N GLU A 93 -3.61 2.71 -10.89
CA GLU A 93 -3.53 4.14 -11.21
C GLU A 93 -2.12 4.72 -11.02
N HIS A 94 -1.34 4.15 -10.09
CA HIS A 94 0.03 4.60 -9.84
C HIS A 94 1.11 3.69 -10.45
N MET A 95 0.73 2.65 -11.18
CA MET A 95 1.66 1.72 -11.83
C MET A 95 2.76 1.25 -10.86
N THR A 96 2.34 0.61 -9.76
CA THR A 96 3.24 0.19 -8.68
C THR A 96 2.70 -1.08 -8.01
N PRO A 97 3.56 -1.98 -7.51
CA PRO A 97 3.08 -3.03 -6.62
C PRO A 97 2.61 -2.44 -5.28
N VAL A 98 1.60 -3.05 -4.68
CA VAL A 98 1.01 -2.68 -3.39
C VAL A 98 1.01 -3.89 -2.47
N VAL A 99 1.43 -3.74 -1.23
CA VAL A 99 1.26 -4.76 -0.19
C VAL A 99 -0.02 -4.47 0.59
N LEU A 100 -0.91 -5.46 0.65
CA LEU A 100 -2.06 -5.46 1.54
C LEU A 100 -1.78 -6.41 2.70
N LEU A 101 -1.57 -5.85 3.88
CA LEU A 101 -1.42 -6.59 5.12
C LEU A 101 -2.79 -6.94 5.70
N THR A 102 -2.98 -8.19 6.01
CA THR A 102 -4.03 -8.69 6.89
C THR A 102 -3.35 -9.65 7.87
N ASP A 103 -4.09 -10.26 8.77
CA ASP A 103 -3.54 -11.19 9.76
C ASP A 103 -4.47 -12.37 10.00
N ALA A 104 -4.01 -13.34 10.81
CA ALA A 104 -4.78 -14.53 11.10
C ALA A 104 -6.07 -14.24 11.90
N PHE A 105 -6.15 -13.15 12.67
CA PHE A 105 -7.39 -12.74 13.34
C PHE A 105 -8.43 -12.30 12.32
N VAL A 106 -8.06 -11.41 11.41
CA VAL A 106 -8.94 -10.92 10.35
C VAL A 106 -9.35 -12.04 9.40
N ALA A 107 -8.41 -12.91 9.00
CA ALA A 107 -8.64 -13.97 8.03
C ALA A 107 -9.49 -15.14 8.56
N ASN A 108 -9.40 -15.43 9.88
CA ASN A 108 -10.18 -16.51 10.51
C ASN A 108 -11.44 -15.98 11.22
N GLY A 109 -11.56 -14.66 11.33
CA GLY A 109 -12.73 -14.02 11.92
C GLY A 109 -13.94 -14.06 11.00
N SER A 110 -15.11 -13.93 11.60
CA SER A 110 -16.36 -13.74 10.88
C SER A 110 -17.13 -12.55 11.45
N ALA A 111 -17.77 -11.78 10.60
CA ALA A 111 -18.57 -10.64 11.00
C ALA A 111 -19.78 -10.49 10.06
N ALA A 112 -20.87 -9.89 10.56
CA ALA A 112 -21.96 -9.50 9.69
C ALA A 112 -21.46 -8.44 8.69
N TRP A 113 -21.67 -8.70 7.39
CA TRP A 113 -21.21 -7.83 6.33
C TRP A 113 -22.34 -7.48 5.38
N LYS A 114 -22.54 -6.18 5.16
CA LYS A 114 -23.48 -5.69 4.15
C LYS A 114 -22.79 -5.76 2.79
N LEU A 115 -23.42 -6.41 1.82
CA LEU A 115 -22.90 -6.45 0.45
C LEU A 115 -22.68 -5.01 -0.06
N PRO A 116 -21.49 -4.70 -0.59
CA PRO A 116 -21.18 -3.36 -1.07
C PRO A 116 -21.97 -3.04 -2.33
N ASN A 117 -22.36 -1.79 -2.48
CA ASN A 117 -22.86 -1.26 -3.73
C ASN A 117 -21.67 -0.77 -4.58
N LEU A 118 -21.31 -1.51 -5.61
CA LEU A 118 -20.14 -1.19 -6.45
C LEU A 118 -20.26 0.17 -7.15
N ASN A 119 -21.46 0.71 -7.31
CA ASN A 119 -21.66 2.06 -7.88
C ASN A 119 -21.21 3.20 -6.95
N GLU A 120 -20.99 2.90 -5.67
CA GLU A 120 -20.52 3.87 -4.68
C GLU A 120 -18.98 3.90 -4.60
N TYR A 121 -18.31 2.94 -5.26
CA TYR A 121 -16.85 2.90 -5.25
C TYR A 121 -16.26 3.82 -6.33
N PRO A 122 -15.13 4.51 -6.04
CA PRO A 122 -14.48 5.36 -7.01
C PRO A 122 -14.01 4.54 -8.20
N ALA A 123 -14.22 5.03 -9.42
CA ALA A 123 -13.72 4.37 -10.62
C ALA A 123 -12.22 4.13 -10.56
N ILE A 124 -11.76 3.08 -11.20
CA ILE A 124 -10.34 2.77 -11.38
C ILE A 124 -9.94 3.16 -12.80
N ASN A 125 -9.02 4.11 -12.92
CA ASN A 125 -8.60 4.70 -14.18
C ASN A 125 -7.09 4.54 -14.41
N PRO A 126 -6.62 3.38 -14.92
CA PRO A 126 -5.21 3.20 -15.21
C PRO A 126 -4.72 4.19 -16.26
N PRO A 127 -3.48 4.69 -16.19
CA PRO A 127 -2.93 5.66 -17.13
C PRO A 127 -2.52 5.00 -18.45
N TYR A 128 -3.49 4.49 -19.20
CA TYR A 128 -3.21 3.89 -20.50
C TYR A 128 -2.69 4.92 -21.49
N VAL A 129 -1.81 4.48 -22.42
CA VAL A 129 -1.44 5.28 -23.57
C VAL A 129 -2.64 5.56 -24.45
N THR A 130 -2.67 6.74 -25.07
CA THR A 130 -3.69 7.14 -26.05
C THR A 130 -3.09 7.18 -27.46
N PRO A 131 -3.89 7.00 -28.53
CA PRO A 131 -3.38 6.93 -29.90
C PRO A 131 -2.54 8.14 -30.34
N ASP A 132 -2.83 9.32 -29.81
CA ASP A 132 -2.11 10.56 -30.10
C ASP A 132 -0.70 10.60 -29.50
N MET A 133 -0.40 9.76 -28.52
CA MET A 133 0.95 9.61 -27.96
C MET A 133 1.89 8.80 -28.87
N ALA A 134 1.37 8.09 -29.89
CA ALA A 134 2.18 7.27 -30.76
C ALA A 134 3.28 8.09 -31.47
N GLY A 135 4.50 7.55 -31.49
CA GLY A 135 5.67 8.21 -32.08
C GLY A 135 6.43 9.18 -31.17
N ASN A 136 5.81 9.71 -30.13
CA ASN A 136 6.45 10.60 -29.15
C ASN A 136 6.51 10.00 -27.74
N TRP A 137 5.89 8.85 -27.52
CA TRP A 137 5.87 8.19 -26.23
C TRP A 137 7.18 7.43 -25.94
N THR A 138 7.57 7.42 -24.69
CA THR A 138 8.65 6.54 -24.17
C THR A 138 8.15 5.72 -23.00
N PRO A 139 8.75 4.53 -22.73
CA PRO A 139 8.27 3.59 -21.71
C PRO A 139 8.14 4.15 -20.29
N TYR A 140 8.94 5.18 -19.97
CA TYR A 140 8.90 5.84 -18.64
C TYR A 140 8.41 7.29 -18.71
N GLN A 141 7.76 7.67 -19.79
CA GLN A 141 6.99 8.93 -19.83
C GLN A 141 5.93 8.87 -18.73
N ARG A 142 5.87 9.92 -17.90
CA ARG A 142 5.07 9.95 -16.68
C ARG A 142 3.96 10.97 -16.77
N ASN A 143 2.85 10.64 -16.14
CA ASN A 143 1.85 11.62 -15.76
C ASN A 143 2.44 12.55 -14.70
N GLU A 144 2.36 13.87 -14.90
CA GLU A 144 2.97 14.86 -14.02
C GLU A 144 2.30 14.91 -12.64
N GLU A 145 1.01 14.68 -12.59
CA GLU A 145 0.23 14.70 -11.36
C GLU A 145 0.54 13.50 -10.46
N THR A 146 0.40 12.30 -11.00
CA THR A 146 0.56 11.06 -10.21
C THR A 146 2.00 10.55 -10.15
N GLY A 147 2.84 10.92 -11.11
CA GLY A 147 4.16 10.34 -11.31
C GLY A 147 4.14 8.92 -11.91
N ALA A 148 2.95 8.38 -12.20
CA ALA A 148 2.81 7.07 -12.83
C ALA A 148 3.25 7.11 -14.30
N ARG A 149 3.95 6.07 -14.77
CA ARG A 149 4.23 5.94 -16.19
C ARG A 149 2.95 5.59 -16.96
N TYR A 150 2.87 6.03 -18.20
CA TYR A 150 1.79 5.62 -19.08
C TYR A 150 1.94 4.16 -19.49
N TRP A 151 0.84 3.42 -19.41
CA TRP A 151 0.81 1.97 -19.61
C TRP A 151 0.47 1.61 -21.05
N ALA A 152 1.48 1.20 -21.81
CA ALA A 152 1.28 0.55 -23.09
C ALA A 152 1.17 -0.97 -22.89
N ILE A 153 0.05 -1.56 -23.24
CA ILE A 153 -0.14 -3.01 -23.19
C ILE A 153 0.61 -3.63 -24.36
N PRO A 154 1.35 -4.74 -24.17
CA PRO A 154 2.00 -5.46 -25.28
C PRO A 154 1.03 -5.78 -26.42
N GLY A 155 1.41 -5.44 -27.65
CA GLY A 155 0.57 -5.58 -28.83
C GLY A 155 -0.17 -4.30 -29.24
N THR A 156 -0.11 -3.23 -28.44
CA THR A 156 -0.65 -1.92 -28.84
C THR A 156 0.21 -1.35 -29.96
N GLU A 157 -0.41 -1.09 -31.12
CA GLU A 157 0.28 -0.58 -32.30
C GLU A 157 0.90 0.79 -32.04
N GLY A 158 2.16 0.99 -32.47
CA GLY A 158 2.91 2.23 -32.27
C GLY A 158 3.62 2.35 -30.88
N PHE A 159 3.43 1.38 -29.97
CA PHE A 159 3.99 1.42 -28.61
C PHE A 159 4.92 0.26 -28.27
N MET A 160 5.61 -0.28 -29.28
CA MET A 160 6.56 -1.36 -29.07
C MET A 160 7.71 -0.90 -28.17
N HIS A 161 7.96 -1.64 -27.08
CA HIS A 161 8.97 -1.30 -26.08
C HIS A 161 9.47 -2.51 -25.31
N ARG A 162 10.51 -2.30 -24.51
CA ARG A 162 11.10 -3.29 -23.62
C ARG A 162 10.94 -2.87 -22.17
N ILE A 163 10.48 -3.78 -21.32
CA ILE A 163 10.51 -3.69 -19.85
C ILE A 163 11.29 -4.88 -19.30
N GLY A 164 12.09 -4.66 -18.27
CA GLY A 164 12.86 -5.73 -17.60
C GLY A 164 13.50 -5.24 -16.31
N GLY A 165 14.25 -6.10 -15.65
CA GLY A 165 14.80 -5.86 -14.31
C GLY A 165 16.07 -4.99 -14.27
N LEU A 166 16.66 -4.62 -15.40
CA LEU A 166 17.78 -3.69 -15.42
C LEU A 166 17.30 -2.25 -15.37
N GLU A 167 18.11 -1.35 -14.80
CA GLU A 167 17.82 0.08 -14.80
C GLU A 167 17.76 0.64 -16.22
N LYS A 168 16.89 1.58 -16.45
CA LYS A 168 16.62 2.17 -17.76
C LYS A 168 16.68 3.69 -17.69
N SER A 169 16.99 4.28 -18.82
CA SER A 169 16.89 5.73 -18.99
C SER A 169 15.46 6.19 -18.77
N ASN A 170 15.29 7.21 -17.93
CA ASN A 170 14.01 7.87 -17.74
C ASN A 170 13.45 8.47 -19.06
N GLU A 171 14.32 8.86 -19.97
CA GLU A 171 13.95 9.55 -21.20
C GLU A 171 13.63 8.60 -22.34
N THR A 172 14.47 7.56 -22.53
CA THR A 172 14.38 6.71 -23.72
C THR A 172 13.86 5.29 -23.41
N GLY A 173 13.91 4.86 -22.14
CA GLY A 173 13.62 3.48 -21.76
C GLY A 173 14.71 2.46 -22.17
N ALA A 174 15.84 2.91 -22.72
CA ALA A 174 16.98 2.05 -22.96
C ALA A 174 17.69 1.67 -21.66
N ILE A 175 18.36 0.52 -21.64
CA ILE A 175 19.20 0.13 -20.49
C ILE A 175 20.25 1.21 -20.26
N SER A 176 20.39 1.64 -19.01
CA SER A 176 21.34 2.68 -18.60
C SER A 176 22.07 2.28 -17.34
N THR A 177 23.38 2.48 -17.34
CA THR A 177 24.28 2.31 -16.18
C THR A 177 24.80 3.65 -15.67
N GLU A 178 24.26 4.76 -16.18
CA GLU A 178 24.69 6.10 -15.80
C GLU A 178 24.23 6.43 -14.37
N PRO A 179 25.15 6.88 -13.48
CA PRO A 179 24.85 7.12 -12.07
C PRO A 179 23.79 8.18 -11.86
N GLU A 180 23.81 9.26 -12.66
CA GLU A 180 22.83 10.37 -12.58
C GLU A 180 21.43 9.90 -12.95
N ASN A 181 21.32 9.04 -13.98
CA ASN A 181 20.04 8.45 -14.35
C ASN A 181 19.52 7.50 -13.26
N HIS A 182 20.38 6.68 -12.68
CA HIS A 182 20.01 5.79 -11.59
C HIS A 182 19.47 6.58 -10.38
N ASN A 183 20.21 7.60 -9.94
CA ASN A 183 19.76 8.50 -8.86
C ASN A 183 18.41 9.13 -9.17
N LYS A 184 18.21 9.63 -10.40
CA LYS A 184 16.92 10.20 -10.85
C LYS A 184 15.80 9.17 -10.79
N MET A 185 16.02 7.94 -11.27
CA MET A 185 15.00 6.90 -11.28
C MET A 185 14.61 6.43 -9.88
N VAL A 186 15.55 6.34 -8.93
CA VAL A 186 15.28 6.05 -7.52
C VAL A 186 14.34 7.11 -6.94
N HIS A 187 14.66 8.41 -7.13
CA HIS A 187 13.83 9.50 -6.63
C HIS A 187 12.44 9.54 -7.28
N LEU A 188 12.35 9.27 -8.58
CA LEU A 188 11.07 9.25 -9.28
C LEU A 188 10.14 8.14 -8.77
N ARG A 189 10.70 6.94 -8.50
CA ARG A 189 9.94 5.84 -7.89
C ARG A 189 9.47 6.17 -6.48
N GLN A 190 10.32 6.80 -5.66
CA GLN A 190 9.96 7.23 -4.32
C GLN A 190 8.87 8.33 -4.37
N THR A 191 9.10 9.38 -5.15
CA THR A 191 8.13 10.49 -5.29
C THR A 191 6.77 10.01 -5.77
N LYS A 192 6.71 9.03 -6.68
CA LYS A 192 5.45 8.41 -7.11
C LYS A 192 4.69 7.78 -5.94
N VAL A 193 5.39 7.07 -5.06
CA VAL A 193 4.76 6.47 -3.87
C VAL A 193 4.32 7.55 -2.89
N ASP A 194 5.17 8.57 -2.66
CA ASP A 194 4.84 9.68 -1.74
C ASP A 194 3.58 10.45 -2.20
N LYS A 195 3.43 10.68 -3.52
CA LYS A 195 2.26 11.34 -4.11
C LYS A 195 0.94 10.58 -3.88
N ILE A 196 0.98 9.28 -3.59
CA ILE A 196 -0.23 8.53 -3.25
C ILE A 196 -0.94 9.11 -2.02
N ALA A 197 -0.21 9.81 -1.13
CA ALA A 197 -0.80 10.52 -0.01
C ALA A 197 -1.85 11.57 -0.42
N ASP A 198 -1.83 12.04 -1.68
CA ASP A 198 -2.82 12.97 -2.23
C ASP A 198 -4.15 12.29 -2.61
N TYR A 199 -4.14 10.97 -2.72
CA TYR A 199 -5.24 10.14 -3.23
C TYR A 199 -5.84 9.20 -2.19
N ILE A 200 -5.35 9.25 -0.96
CA ILE A 200 -5.87 8.48 0.17
C ILE A 200 -6.55 9.42 1.19
N PRO A 201 -7.53 8.92 1.96
CA PRO A 201 -8.20 9.74 2.96
C PRO A 201 -7.25 10.18 4.08
N GLU A 202 -7.61 11.29 4.71
CA GLU A 202 -6.95 11.75 5.93
C GLU A 202 -7.15 10.75 7.08
N LEU A 203 -6.23 10.76 8.04
CA LEU A 203 -6.32 9.97 9.27
C LEU A 203 -7.47 10.50 10.12
N GLU A 204 -8.49 9.65 10.31
CA GLU A 204 -9.62 9.93 11.17
C GLU A 204 -9.24 9.73 12.64
N VAL A 205 -9.76 10.61 13.49
CA VAL A 205 -9.63 10.50 14.94
C VAL A 205 -11.02 10.36 15.56
N LEU A 206 -11.18 9.33 16.36
CA LEU A 206 -12.40 9.04 17.09
C LEU A 206 -12.21 9.39 18.57
N GLY A 207 -13.32 9.62 19.29
CA GLY A 207 -13.29 9.88 20.72
C GLY A 207 -13.36 11.37 21.06
N ASP A 208 -12.64 11.79 22.10
CA ASP A 208 -12.74 13.14 22.65
C ASP A 208 -11.71 14.07 22.01
N GLU A 209 -12.15 15.16 21.42
CA GLU A 209 -11.29 16.12 20.72
C GLU A 209 -10.29 16.82 21.65
N ASP A 210 -10.65 16.98 22.94
CA ASP A 210 -9.84 17.61 23.98
C ASP A 210 -9.09 16.60 24.87
N ALA A 211 -8.92 15.37 24.38
CA ALA A 211 -8.18 14.35 25.10
C ALA A 211 -6.69 14.67 25.19
N ASP A 212 -6.07 14.32 26.32
CA ASP A 212 -4.60 14.35 26.47
C ASP A 212 -3.93 13.09 25.92
N LEU A 213 -4.66 11.98 25.83
CA LEU A 213 -4.18 10.67 25.41
C LEU A 213 -4.75 10.27 24.05
N LEU A 214 -3.86 9.93 23.13
CA LEU A 214 -4.18 9.29 21.86
C LEU A 214 -3.76 7.82 21.89
N ILE A 215 -4.70 6.91 21.65
CA ILE A 215 -4.42 5.51 21.36
C ILE A 215 -4.18 5.38 19.85
N VAL A 216 -3.12 4.71 19.47
CA VAL A 216 -2.77 4.48 18.06
C VAL A 216 -2.63 2.99 17.80
N GLY A 217 -3.15 2.54 16.67
CA GLY A 217 -2.99 1.17 16.20
C GLY A 217 -3.08 1.07 14.69
N TRP A 218 -2.93 -0.14 14.17
CA TRP A 218 -3.06 -0.45 12.75
C TRP A 218 -3.53 -1.90 12.55
N GLY A 219 -4.01 -2.22 11.36
CA GLY A 219 -4.39 -3.59 11.00
C GLY A 219 -5.49 -4.18 11.88
N GLY A 220 -5.36 -5.45 12.26
CA GLY A 220 -6.35 -6.20 13.04
C GLY A 220 -6.54 -5.73 14.49
N THR A 221 -5.77 -4.75 14.96
CA THR A 221 -5.96 -4.18 16.32
C THR A 221 -7.18 -3.26 16.45
N TYR A 222 -7.82 -2.87 15.35
CA TYR A 222 -8.89 -1.87 15.32
C TYR A 222 -10.00 -2.14 16.34
N GLY A 223 -10.61 -3.32 16.29
CA GLY A 223 -11.77 -3.64 17.13
C GLY A 223 -11.44 -3.62 18.63
N HIS A 224 -10.28 -4.13 18.99
CA HIS A 224 -9.81 -4.20 20.38
C HIS A 224 -9.53 -2.78 20.92
N LEU A 225 -8.87 -1.94 20.15
CA LEU A 225 -8.51 -0.58 20.58
C LEU A 225 -9.72 0.35 20.58
N ARG A 226 -10.65 0.18 19.65
CA ARG A 226 -11.92 0.88 19.64
C ARG A 226 -12.71 0.57 20.91
N LEU A 227 -12.85 -0.71 21.25
CA LEU A 227 -13.56 -1.11 22.48
C LEU A 227 -12.85 -0.58 23.73
N ALA A 228 -11.51 -0.60 23.78
CA ALA A 228 -10.75 -0.03 24.89
C ALA A 228 -10.99 1.47 25.06
N MET A 229 -11.03 2.23 23.96
CA MET A 229 -11.37 3.65 23.98
C MET A 229 -12.77 3.87 24.54
N ASP A 230 -13.77 3.17 24.03
CA ASP A 230 -15.16 3.28 24.46
C ASP A 230 -15.28 2.94 25.96
N PHE A 231 -14.65 1.86 26.42
CA PHE A 231 -14.61 1.48 27.83
C PHE A 231 -13.98 2.56 28.73
N MET A 232 -12.88 3.17 28.30
CA MET A 232 -12.24 4.26 29.07
C MET A 232 -13.15 5.49 29.16
N ARG A 233 -13.84 5.85 28.08
CA ARG A 233 -14.78 6.99 28.04
C ARG A 233 -15.98 6.75 28.95
N ASP A 234 -16.54 5.54 28.95
CA ASP A 234 -17.62 5.14 29.86
C ASP A 234 -17.23 5.25 31.34
N HIS A 235 -15.92 5.16 31.64
CA HIS A 235 -15.36 5.38 32.96
C HIS A 235 -14.83 6.80 33.22
N GLY A 236 -15.31 7.77 32.42
CA GLY A 236 -15.02 9.19 32.61
C GLY A 236 -13.61 9.63 32.21
N LYS A 237 -12.89 8.83 31.41
CA LYS A 237 -11.58 9.23 30.86
C LYS A 237 -11.76 9.85 29.49
N LYS A 238 -11.05 10.97 29.26
CA LYS A 238 -10.97 11.58 27.93
C LYS A 238 -9.86 10.90 27.11
N VAL A 239 -10.25 10.22 26.06
CA VAL A 239 -9.35 9.44 25.20
C VAL A 239 -9.74 9.60 23.74
N ALA A 240 -8.75 9.78 22.91
CA ALA A 240 -8.88 9.76 21.45
C ALA A 240 -8.24 8.49 20.87
N PHE A 241 -8.66 8.10 19.67
CA PHE A 241 -8.18 6.92 18.98
C PHE A 241 -7.98 7.22 17.50
N ALA A 242 -6.79 6.93 16.99
CA ALA A 242 -6.44 6.97 15.58
C ALA A 242 -5.98 5.59 15.12
N HIS A 243 -6.45 5.16 13.95
CA HIS A 243 -6.10 3.84 13.43
C HIS A 243 -5.62 3.93 11.99
N PHE A 244 -4.42 3.42 11.73
CA PHE A 244 -3.83 3.46 10.41
C PHE A 244 -4.26 2.28 9.54
N GLN A 245 -4.94 2.59 8.44
CA GLN A 245 -5.16 1.67 7.32
C GLN A 245 -4.07 1.84 6.25
N TYR A 246 -3.66 3.07 6.01
CA TYR A 246 -2.57 3.41 5.09
C TYR A 246 -1.29 3.61 5.88
N ILE A 247 -0.31 2.74 5.63
CA ILE A 247 0.95 2.70 6.39
C ILE A 247 2.09 3.36 5.60
N ASN A 248 2.10 3.18 4.29
CA ASN A 248 3.04 3.82 3.39
C ASN A 248 2.36 4.14 2.04
N PRO A 249 2.27 5.41 1.63
CA PRO A 249 2.56 6.57 2.46
C PRO A 249 1.55 6.73 3.60
N LEU A 250 1.92 7.47 4.62
CA LEU A 250 0.99 7.88 5.67
C LEU A 250 0.02 8.96 5.14
N PRO A 251 -1.19 9.08 5.70
CA PRO A 251 -2.10 10.20 5.44
C PRO A 251 -1.44 11.54 5.72
N LYS A 252 -1.75 12.56 4.93
CA LYS A 252 -1.10 13.89 4.99
C LYS A 252 -1.19 14.57 6.36
N ASN A 253 -2.33 14.43 7.02
CA ASN A 253 -2.58 15.04 8.32
C ASN A 253 -1.96 14.28 9.51
N THR A 254 -1.24 13.20 9.28
CA THR A 254 -0.69 12.32 10.35
C THR A 254 0.14 13.11 11.36
N ALA A 255 1.05 13.97 10.89
CA ALA A 255 1.91 14.74 11.78
C ALA A 255 1.12 15.71 12.67
N ASP A 256 0.09 16.34 12.13
CA ASP A 256 -0.75 17.29 12.86
C ASP A 256 -1.62 16.57 13.89
N VAL A 257 -2.17 15.41 13.52
CA VAL A 257 -2.90 14.56 14.47
C VAL A 257 -2.01 14.15 15.64
N LEU A 258 -0.82 13.61 15.34
CA LEU A 258 0.08 13.14 16.41
C LEU A 258 0.56 14.28 17.34
N ARG A 259 0.86 15.45 16.79
CA ARG A 259 1.34 16.62 17.59
C ARG A 259 0.27 17.22 18.51
N LYS A 260 -1.00 16.97 18.23
CA LYS A 260 -2.14 17.51 19.01
C LYS A 260 -2.18 16.94 20.44
N TYR A 261 -1.69 15.74 20.66
CA TYR A 261 -1.86 15.00 21.92
C TYR A 261 -0.59 15.00 22.77
N LYS A 262 -0.75 15.12 24.10
CA LYS A 262 0.36 15.13 25.06
C LYS A 262 0.96 13.75 25.26
N LYS A 263 0.14 12.70 25.15
CA LYS A 263 0.55 11.31 25.32
C LYS A 263 0.03 10.48 24.17
N ILE A 264 0.88 9.61 23.66
CA ILE A 264 0.54 8.67 22.62
C ILE A 264 0.89 7.27 23.11
N VAL A 265 -0.04 6.35 22.99
CA VAL A 265 0.17 4.92 23.23
C VAL A 265 -0.03 4.20 21.91
N VAL A 266 1.01 3.57 21.41
CA VAL A 266 0.95 2.70 20.23
C VAL A 266 0.76 1.27 20.73
N ALA A 267 -0.28 0.60 20.24
CA ALA A 267 -0.58 -0.78 20.59
C ALA A 267 -0.38 -1.69 19.39
N GLU A 268 0.48 -2.67 19.56
CA GLU A 268 0.92 -3.62 18.52
C GLU A 268 0.62 -5.07 18.91
N GLN A 269 0.51 -5.96 17.92
CA GLN A 269 0.45 -7.42 18.10
C GLN A 269 1.79 -8.09 17.74
N ASN A 270 2.88 -7.46 18.10
CA ASN A 270 4.25 -7.89 17.87
C ASN A 270 5.16 -7.35 18.99
N LEU A 271 6.40 -7.81 19.00
CA LEU A 271 7.42 -7.32 19.94
C LEU A 271 8.16 -6.12 19.32
#